data_68bc9c16085bde04e4f401062ae85dff
#
_entry.id   68bc9c16085bde04e4f401062ae85dff
#
_cell.length_a   1.000
_cell.length_b   1.000
_cell.length_c   1.000
_cell.angle_alpha   90.00
_cell.angle_beta   90.00
_cell.angle_gamma   90.00
#
_symmetry.space_group_name_H-M   'P 1'
#
loop_
_entity.id
_entity.type
_entity.pdbx_description
1 polymer ?
#
loop_
_entity_poly.entity_id
_entity_poly.type
_entity_poly.pdbx_seq_one_letter_code
_entity_poly.pdbx_strand_id
1 'polypeptide(L)'
;MSALRKLKAMVLGMDDIQASSEELQSAGVPISTADCRSCPDPCDHGHEEYPARWNVDMETQMFGSVKTYRRQVIISTGRSDWPRDIESVSDSLANPLSSVVSSPPKSAQPESTNGTNGTNGEAKLPNGLFRSETSSRISILNGSHHTISDNHDTDTVLVLPDYKVVTEVARSKEGAKQLYQHSLDPSVTRIGKAFDGLILRSWVLPYSCVILLCSHKRRDNRCGIAAVKLEHGLRVALEHEGWEVHDQVEHPSHHAASLEDFKGSEEEKEESYLKQLKEAAESKRALIIRNSHMGGHKFAGNCIIYTPQGASVWYGRVTPHQVDAIVQGTIIGGKVLPPLLRGGLNLSRPGCSSLNEW
;
A
#
# COMPACT_ATOMS: atom_id res chain seq x y z
N MET A 1 -13.80 18.59 27.88
CA MET A 1 -14.50 17.28 27.98
C MET A 1 -14.33 16.75 29.38
N SER A 2 -15.39 16.21 30.00
CA SER A 2 -15.31 15.71 31.40
C SER A 2 -14.43 14.44 31.46
N ALA A 3 -13.71 14.26 32.57
CA ALA A 3 -12.87 13.08 32.84
C ALA A 3 -13.63 11.76 32.62
N LEU A 4 -14.93 11.74 32.93
CA LEU A 4 -15.81 10.59 32.71
C LEU A 4 -16.00 10.21 31.24
N ARG A 5 -16.06 11.20 30.32
CA ARG A 5 -16.11 10.94 28.85
C ARG A 5 -14.80 10.38 28.32
N LYS A 6 -13.66 10.89 28.84
CA LYS A 6 -12.34 10.35 28.49
C LYS A 6 -12.17 8.92 28.99
N LEU A 7 -12.58 8.64 30.21
CA LEU A 7 -12.51 7.28 30.82
C LEU A 7 -13.43 6.31 30.04
N LYS A 8 -14.65 6.73 29.66
CA LYS A 8 -15.59 5.91 28.90
C LYS A 8 -15.11 5.63 27.50
N ALA A 9 -14.51 6.62 26.82
CA ALA A 9 -13.91 6.44 25.49
C ALA A 9 -12.69 5.51 25.55
N MET A 10 -11.90 5.58 26.63
CA MET A 10 -10.73 4.71 26.83
C MET A 10 -11.16 3.26 27.10
N VAL A 11 -12.19 3.02 27.92
CA VAL A 11 -12.71 1.67 28.21
C VAL A 11 -13.38 1.05 26.99
N LEU A 12 -14.26 1.79 26.29
CA LEU A 12 -14.90 1.32 25.05
C LEU A 12 -13.89 1.04 23.96
N GLY A 13 -12.84 1.87 23.85
CA GLY A 13 -11.76 1.65 22.88
C GLY A 13 -10.93 0.40 23.18
N MET A 14 -10.74 0.04 24.44
CA MET A 14 -10.04 -1.20 24.84
C MET A 14 -10.86 -2.45 24.50
N ASP A 15 -12.17 -2.43 24.75
CA ASP A 15 -13.06 -3.54 24.43
C ASP A 15 -13.14 -3.79 22.91
N ASP A 16 -13.21 -2.72 22.10
CA ASP A 16 -13.21 -2.80 20.65
C ASP A 16 -11.87 -3.33 20.08
N ILE A 17 -10.75 -2.95 20.70
CA ILE A 17 -9.41 -3.43 20.30
C ILE A 17 -9.26 -4.92 20.65
N GLN A 18 -9.71 -5.34 21.81
CA GLN A 18 -9.64 -6.74 22.21
C GLN A 18 -10.49 -7.63 21.30
N ALA A 19 -11.75 -7.23 21.04
CA ALA A 19 -12.65 -7.95 20.13
C ALA A 19 -12.05 -8.04 18.72
N SER A 20 -11.48 -6.94 18.20
CA SER A 20 -10.80 -6.93 16.90
C SER A 20 -9.56 -7.83 16.90
N SER A 21 -8.81 -7.90 17.99
CA SER A 21 -7.62 -8.76 18.10
C SER A 21 -7.99 -10.25 18.07
N GLU A 22 -9.04 -10.64 18.79
CA GLU A 22 -9.55 -12.01 18.79
C GLU A 22 -10.09 -12.42 17.41
N GLU A 23 -10.81 -11.52 16.73
CA GLU A 23 -11.31 -11.73 15.37
C GLU A 23 -10.15 -11.90 14.37
N LEU A 24 -9.10 -11.07 14.46
CA LEU A 24 -7.91 -11.17 13.62
C LEU A 24 -7.15 -12.47 13.86
N GLN A 25 -6.94 -12.86 15.11
CA GLN A 25 -6.26 -14.12 15.45
C GLN A 25 -7.04 -15.33 14.92
N SER A 26 -8.37 -15.35 15.12
CA SER A 26 -9.22 -16.43 14.62
C SER A 26 -9.20 -16.55 13.10
N ALA A 27 -8.95 -15.43 12.38
CA ALA A 27 -8.76 -15.39 10.94
C ALA A 27 -7.34 -15.75 10.49
N GLY A 28 -6.42 -16.11 11.41
CA GLY A 28 -5.03 -16.46 11.09
C GLY A 28 -4.16 -15.24 10.70
N VAL A 29 -4.48 -14.05 11.22
CA VAL A 29 -3.64 -12.87 11.03
C VAL A 29 -2.57 -12.82 12.12
N PRO A 30 -1.27 -12.73 11.77
CA PRO A 30 -0.22 -12.51 12.75
C PRO A 30 -0.38 -11.14 13.41
N ILE A 31 -0.62 -11.10 14.72
CA ILE A 31 -0.76 -9.84 15.46
C ILE A 31 0.35 -9.65 16.49
N SER A 32 0.66 -8.38 16.77
CA SER A 32 1.53 -7.96 17.87
C SER A 32 0.68 -7.51 19.06
N THR A 33 1.09 -7.88 20.26
CA THR A 33 0.52 -7.39 21.53
C THR A 33 1.37 -6.26 22.12
N ALA A 34 2.39 -5.78 21.37
CA ALA A 34 3.22 -4.67 21.82
C ALA A 34 2.37 -3.41 22.04
N ASP A 35 2.74 -2.64 23.06
CA ASP A 35 2.19 -1.31 23.25
C ASP A 35 2.68 -0.38 22.13
N CYS A 36 1.74 0.23 21.43
CA CYS A 36 2.05 1.14 20.32
C CYS A 36 2.59 2.49 20.81
N ARG A 37 2.41 2.80 22.08
CA ARG A 37 2.88 4.05 22.70
C ARG A 37 3.49 3.73 24.07
N SER A 38 4.78 3.38 24.05
CA SER A 38 5.52 3.02 25.26
C SER A 38 6.16 4.23 25.96
N CYS A 39 6.23 5.38 25.30
CA CYS A 39 6.81 6.60 25.86
C CYS A 39 5.81 7.36 26.76
N PRO A 40 6.30 8.12 27.76
CA PRO A 40 5.46 8.98 28.61
C PRO A 40 4.82 10.13 27.82
N ASP A 41 3.85 10.85 28.43
CA ASP A 41 3.21 12.04 27.88
C ASP A 41 3.34 13.21 28.90
N PRO A 42 4.21 14.22 28.63
CA PRO A 42 4.99 14.42 27.40
C PRO A 42 6.11 13.39 27.22
N CYS A 43 6.48 13.17 25.95
CA CYS A 43 7.51 12.21 25.59
C CYS A 43 8.91 12.79 25.85
N ASP A 44 9.72 12.08 26.63
CA ASP A 44 11.12 12.42 26.91
C ASP A 44 12.13 11.74 25.95
N HIS A 45 11.64 10.87 25.02
CA HIS A 45 12.46 10.24 23.99
C HIS A 45 12.74 11.14 22.78
N GLY A 46 12.24 12.38 22.76
CA GLY A 46 12.48 13.34 21.68
C GLY A 46 11.66 13.06 20.41
N HIS A 47 10.61 12.29 20.47
CA HIS A 47 9.69 12.10 19.35
C HIS A 47 9.04 13.43 18.96
N GLU A 48 8.88 13.63 17.63
CA GLU A 48 8.12 14.76 17.15
C GLU A 48 6.64 14.66 17.56
N GLU A 49 6.06 15.80 17.96
CA GLU A 49 4.63 15.88 18.31
C GLU A 49 3.79 16.45 17.17
N TYR A 50 2.54 16.03 17.09
CA TYR A 50 1.57 16.72 16.25
C TYR A 50 1.17 18.07 16.90
N PRO A 51 0.67 19.04 16.11
CA PRO A 51 0.24 20.32 16.68
C PRO A 51 -0.79 20.13 17.80
N ALA A 52 -0.75 21.00 18.83
CA ALA A 52 -1.63 20.91 20.00
C ALA A 52 -3.14 20.85 19.69
N ARG A 53 -3.57 21.35 18.52
CA ARG A 53 -4.95 21.28 18.04
C ARG A 53 -5.15 20.17 17.00
N TRP A 54 -4.34 19.11 17.05
CA TRP A 54 -4.51 17.95 16.22
C TRP A 54 -5.82 17.23 16.57
N ASN A 55 -6.79 17.30 15.67
CA ASN A 55 -8.10 16.68 15.89
C ASN A 55 -8.36 15.60 14.83
N VAL A 56 -8.30 14.36 15.25
CA VAL A 56 -8.68 13.19 14.45
C VAL A 56 -9.90 12.54 15.10
N ASP A 57 -10.69 11.87 14.27
CA ASP A 57 -11.85 11.10 14.74
C ASP A 57 -11.37 9.88 15.54
N MET A 58 -11.58 9.91 16.85
CA MET A 58 -11.21 8.81 17.77
C MET A 58 -12.42 7.94 18.13
N GLU A 59 -13.64 8.32 17.76
CA GLU A 59 -14.88 7.65 18.15
C GLU A 59 -15.35 6.63 17.11
N THR A 60 -15.14 6.93 15.80
CA THR A 60 -15.59 6.01 14.74
C THR A 60 -14.69 4.78 14.68
N GLN A 61 -15.30 3.61 14.56
CA GLN A 61 -14.59 2.36 14.30
C GLN A 61 -13.71 2.49 13.06
N MET A 62 -12.43 2.17 13.19
CA MET A 62 -11.45 2.34 12.15
C MET A 62 -11.23 1.04 11.36
N PHE A 63 -11.23 -0.10 12.05
CA PHE A 63 -11.16 -1.41 11.39
C PHE A 63 -12.37 -1.62 10.48
N GLY A 64 -12.14 -2.17 9.29
CA GLY A 64 -13.17 -2.32 8.26
C GLY A 64 -13.34 -1.10 7.34
N SER A 65 -12.59 0.00 7.52
CA SER A 65 -12.76 1.22 6.74
C SER A 65 -12.02 1.24 5.38
N VAL A 66 -11.31 0.18 5.03
CA VAL A 66 -10.60 0.05 3.75
C VAL A 66 -11.54 -0.54 2.69
N LYS A 67 -11.62 0.12 1.53
CA LYS A 67 -12.34 -0.43 0.37
C LYS A 67 -11.49 -1.47 -0.33
N THR A 68 -12.05 -2.62 -0.64
CA THR A 68 -11.37 -3.69 -1.39
C THR A 68 -10.87 -3.22 -2.75
N TYR A 69 -9.74 -3.74 -3.20
CA TYR A 69 -9.17 -3.48 -4.52
C TYR A 69 -8.38 -4.71 -5.01
N ARG A 70 -8.30 -4.83 -6.34
CA ARG A 70 -7.45 -5.82 -7.01
C ARG A 70 -6.01 -5.34 -7.03
N ARG A 71 -5.81 -4.11 -7.52
CA ARG A 71 -4.50 -3.46 -7.63
C ARG A 71 -4.59 -2.00 -7.20
N GLN A 72 -3.50 -1.51 -6.66
CA GLN A 72 -3.28 -0.10 -6.39
C GLN A 72 -2.13 0.40 -7.25
N VAL A 73 -2.36 1.51 -7.93
CA VAL A 73 -1.45 2.13 -8.88
C VAL A 73 -0.94 3.43 -8.29
N ILE A 74 0.38 3.63 -8.24
CA ILE A 74 1.02 4.85 -7.74
C ILE A 74 1.78 5.49 -8.89
N ILE A 75 1.27 6.62 -9.40
CA ILE A 75 1.82 7.32 -10.56
C ILE A 75 2.89 8.31 -10.09
N SER A 76 4.06 8.31 -10.73
CA SER A 76 5.13 9.28 -10.47
C SER A 76 4.69 10.70 -10.81
N THR A 77 4.96 11.66 -9.92
CA THR A 77 4.65 13.07 -10.19
C THR A 77 5.76 14.03 -9.74
N GLY A 78 6.71 13.57 -8.94
CA GLY A 78 7.72 14.40 -8.30
C GLY A 78 7.14 15.46 -7.35
N ARG A 79 5.89 15.29 -6.89
CA ARG A 79 5.15 16.23 -6.04
C ARG A 79 4.67 15.54 -4.78
N SER A 80 4.52 16.28 -3.70
CA SER A 80 4.02 15.79 -2.41
C SER A 80 2.63 16.33 -2.05
N ASP A 81 2.02 17.12 -2.94
CA ASP A 81 0.64 17.61 -2.83
C ASP A 81 0.03 17.79 -4.23
N TRP A 82 -1.27 17.61 -4.34
CA TRP A 82 -1.99 17.55 -5.62
C TRP A 82 -3.30 18.35 -5.55
N PRO A 83 -3.92 18.68 -6.71
CA PRO A 83 -5.31 19.13 -6.74
C PRO A 83 -6.23 18.15 -6.02
N ARG A 84 -7.32 18.67 -5.44
CA ARG A 84 -8.26 17.85 -4.63
C ARG A 84 -8.76 16.61 -5.34
N ASP A 85 -8.92 16.70 -6.64
CA ASP A 85 -9.31 15.63 -7.55
C ASP A 85 -8.18 15.43 -8.57
N ILE A 86 -7.42 14.35 -8.41
CA ILE A 86 -6.26 14.05 -9.27
C ILE A 86 -6.67 13.62 -10.68
N GLU A 87 -7.88 13.07 -10.83
CA GLU A 87 -8.40 12.57 -12.10
C GLU A 87 -8.89 13.71 -13.00
N SER A 88 -9.13 14.91 -12.43
CA SER A 88 -9.54 16.11 -13.20
C SER A 88 -8.38 16.84 -13.88
N VAL A 89 -7.12 16.44 -13.61
CA VAL A 89 -5.93 17.10 -14.17
C VAL A 89 -5.66 16.57 -15.58
N SER A 90 -5.85 17.41 -16.60
CA SER A 90 -5.76 17.02 -18.02
C SER A 90 -4.41 16.44 -18.44
N ASP A 91 -3.31 17.00 -17.88
CA ASP A 91 -1.93 16.66 -18.26
C ASP A 91 -1.32 15.57 -17.36
N SER A 92 -2.16 14.80 -16.66
CA SER A 92 -1.73 13.70 -15.79
C SER A 92 -2.17 12.35 -16.35
N LEU A 93 -1.40 11.32 -16.09
CA LEU A 93 -1.77 9.94 -16.41
C LEU A 93 -3.02 9.48 -15.62
N ALA A 94 -3.27 10.06 -14.44
CA ALA A 94 -4.43 9.71 -13.61
C ALA A 94 -5.76 9.94 -14.35
N ASN A 95 -5.86 10.99 -15.16
CA ASN A 95 -7.07 11.31 -15.93
C ASN A 95 -7.42 10.22 -16.97
N PRO A 96 -6.58 9.93 -17.98
CA PRO A 96 -6.89 8.89 -18.97
C PRO A 96 -6.96 7.49 -18.34
N LEU A 97 -6.17 7.21 -17.30
CA LEU A 97 -6.20 5.91 -16.62
C LEU A 97 -7.53 5.68 -15.89
N SER A 98 -8.06 6.68 -15.19
CA SER A 98 -9.38 6.60 -14.55
C SER A 98 -10.48 6.31 -15.58
N SER A 99 -10.42 6.97 -16.74
CA SER A 99 -11.36 6.74 -17.83
C SER A 99 -11.28 5.30 -18.37
N VAL A 100 -10.08 4.76 -18.57
CA VAL A 100 -9.88 3.38 -19.06
C VAL A 100 -10.34 2.36 -18.04
N VAL A 101 -10.04 2.56 -16.76
CA VAL A 101 -10.44 1.66 -15.66
C VAL A 101 -11.97 1.64 -15.48
N SER A 102 -12.64 2.79 -15.66
CA SER A 102 -14.11 2.91 -15.55
C SER A 102 -14.84 2.28 -16.75
N SER A 103 -14.18 2.17 -17.90
CA SER A 103 -14.73 1.59 -19.14
C SER A 103 -13.69 0.72 -19.83
N PRO A 104 -13.40 -0.45 -19.25
CA PRO A 104 -12.31 -1.30 -19.75
C PRO A 104 -12.56 -1.77 -21.19
N PRO A 105 -11.49 -2.00 -21.98
CA PRO A 105 -11.60 -2.57 -23.32
C PRO A 105 -12.37 -3.88 -23.32
N LYS A 106 -13.19 -4.13 -24.34
CA LYS A 106 -14.08 -5.31 -24.45
C LYS A 106 -13.38 -6.68 -24.39
N SER A 107 -12.08 -6.75 -24.65
CA SER A 107 -11.27 -7.96 -24.54
C SER A 107 -11.02 -8.41 -23.09
N ALA A 108 -11.36 -7.55 -22.12
CA ALA A 108 -11.09 -7.74 -20.70
C ALA A 108 -12.34 -8.12 -19.89
N GLN A 109 -13.46 -8.41 -20.53
CA GLN A 109 -14.62 -8.91 -19.79
C GLN A 109 -14.42 -10.41 -19.53
N PRO A 110 -14.30 -10.86 -18.27
CA PRO A 110 -14.47 -12.27 -17.97
C PRO A 110 -15.89 -12.63 -18.42
N GLU A 111 -16.03 -13.71 -19.19
CA GLU A 111 -17.35 -14.30 -19.42
C GLU A 111 -18.00 -14.41 -18.05
N SER A 112 -19.16 -13.80 -17.88
CA SER A 112 -19.94 -13.89 -16.65
C SER A 112 -20.32 -15.35 -16.46
N THR A 113 -19.50 -16.11 -15.78
CA THR A 113 -19.92 -17.37 -15.21
C THR A 113 -20.96 -17.01 -14.15
N ASN A 114 -22.22 -17.16 -14.54
CA ASN A 114 -23.35 -17.15 -13.61
C ASN A 114 -22.96 -17.96 -12.38
N GLY A 115 -23.08 -17.31 -11.22
CA GLY A 115 -22.69 -17.85 -9.94
C GLY A 115 -23.15 -19.28 -9.72
N THR A 116 -22.23 -20.20 -9.85
CA THR A 116 -22.30 -21.45 -9.11
C THR A 116 -21.76 -21.14 -7.71
N ASN A 117 -22.64 -21.25 -6.74
CA ASN A 117 -22.29 -21.32 -5.32
C ASN A 117 -21.16 -22.35 -5.16
N GLY A 118 -19.93 -21.89 -5.12
CA GLY A 118 -18.78 -22.69 -4.72
C GLY A 118 -18.86 -22.97 -3.23
N THR A 119 -19.47 -24.07 -2.88
CA THR A 119 -19.35 -24.73 -1.58
C THR A 119 -17.95 -25.32 -1.46
N ASN A 120 -16.98 -24.49 -1.12
CA ASN A 120 -15.75 -24.92 -0.47
C ASN A 120 -15.56 -24.00 0.73
N GLY A 121 -15.46 -24.59 1.93
CA GLY A 121 -15.47 -23.97 3.24
C GLY A 121 -14.32 -23.01 3.54
N GLU A 122 -14.12 -21.99 2.72
CA GLU A 122 -13.26 -20.87 3.07
C GLU A 122 -13.97 -20.02 4.13
N ALA A 123 -13.38 -19.94 5.31
CA ALA A 123 -13.86 -19.10 6.37
C ALA A 123 -13.99 -17.65 5.87
N LYS A 124 -15.16 -17.05 6.08
CA LYS A 124 -15.43 -15.66 5.71
C LYS A 124 -14.45 -14.74 6.46
N LEU A 125 -13.65 -13.97 5.71
CA LEU A 125 -12.72 -13.02 6.30
C LEU A 125 -13.48 -11.92 7.06
N PRO A 126 -12.90 -11.44 8.17
CA PRO A 126 -13.36 -10.24 8.88
C PRO A 126 -13.52 -9.04 7.95
N ASN A 127 -14.49 -8.18 8.27
CA ASN A 127 -14.69 -6.95 7.49
C ASN A 127 -13.43 -6.09 7.52
N GLY A 128 -12.94 -5.70 6.34
CA GLY A 128 -11.68 -4.94 6.20
C GLY A 128 -10.47 -5.81 5.84
N LEU A 129 -10.57 -7.13 5.97
CA LEU A 129 -9.59 -8.05 5.40
C LEU A 129 -10.12 -8.56 4.06
N PHE A 130 -9.25 -8.62 3.06
CA PHE A 130 -9.63 -9.08 1.74
C PHE A 130 -8.44 -9.69 0.98
N ARG A 131 -8.77 -10.44 -0.06
CA ARG A 131 -7.80 -10.97 -1.03
C ARG A 131 -7.92 -10.16 -2.32
N SER A 132 -6.82 -9.98 -3.04
CA SER A 132 -6.81 -9.22 -4.29
C SER A 132 -7.78 -9.78 -5.33
N GLU A 133 -7.93 -11.11 -5.38
CA GLU A 133 -8.78 -11.84 -6.32
C GLU A 133 -10.28 -11.57 -6.12
N THR A 134 -10.68 -11.12 -4.93
CA THR A 134 -12.10 -10.86 -4.60
C THR A 134 -12.63 -9.52 -5.13
N SER A 135 -11.79 -8.73 -5.80
CA SER A 135 -12.15 -7.42 -6.34
C SER A 135 -11.57 -7.20 -7.74
N SER A 136 -12.29 -6.53 -8.60
CA SER A 136 -11.79 -6.01 -9.89
C SER A 136 -11.37 -4.54 -9.82
N ARG A 137 -11.60 -3.87 -8.69
CA ARG A 137 -11.35 -2.44 -8.53
C ARG A 137 -9.87 -2.11 -8.61
N ILE A 138 -9.51 -1.12 -9.41
CA ILE A 138 -8.19 -0.49 -9.42
C ILE A 138 -8.24 0.81 -8.61
N SER A 139 -7.29 0.97 -7.68
CA SER A 139 -7.12 2.19 -6.90
C SER A 139 -6.00 3.03 -7.52
N ILE A 140 -6.28 4.26 -7.92
CA ILE A 140 -5.31 5.14 -8.57
C ILE A 140 -4.88 6.21 -7.57
N LEU A 141 -3.58 6.35 -7.37
CA LEU A 141 -2.95 7.37 -6.53
C LEU A 141 -1.80 8.03 -7.30
N ASN A 142 -1.55 9.30 -7.00
CA ASN A 142 -0.31 9.96 -7.37
C ASN A 142 0.72 9.78 -6.25
N GLY A 143 1.98 9.60 -6.61
CA GLY A 143 3.11 9.44 -5.70
C GLY A 143 4.14 10.56 -5.84
N SER A 144 4.94 10.77 -4.80
CA SER A 144 5.97 11.81 -4.74
C SER A 144 7.26 11.45 -5.48
N HIS A 145 7.45 10.20 -5.87
CA HIS A 145 8.61 9.78 -6.64
C HIS A 145 8.62 10.41 -8.04
N HIS A 146 9.80 10.66 -8.55
CA HIS A 146 10.01 11.10 -9.93
C HIS A 146 9.86 9.93 -10.89
N THR A 147 9.56 10.25 -12.15
CA THR A 147 9.66 9.26 -13.22
C THR A 147 11.12 8.85 -13.39
N ILE A 148 11.33 7.56 -13.60
CA ILE A 148 12.62 6.98 -14.00
C ILE A 148 12.60 6.55 -15.47
N SER A 149 11.52 6.90 -16.21
CA SER A 149 11.44 6.70 -17.65
C SER A 149 12.44 7.58 -18.38
N ASP A 150 13.00 7.08 -19.49
CA ASP A 150 13.93 7.83 -20.31
C ASP A 150 13.25 8.99 -21.04
N ASN A 151 11.97 8.82 -21.37
CA ASN A 151 11.17 9.84 -22.04
C ASN A 151 10.41 10.71 -21.02
N HIS A 152 10.64 12.02 -21.05
CA HIS A 152 9.99 13.00 -20.16
C HIS A 152 8.46 13.11 -20.31
N ASP A 153 7.88 12.64 -21.43
CA ASP A 153 6.43 12.62 -21.66
C ASP A 153 5.77 11.36 -21.12
N THR A 154 6.52 10.52 -20.42
CA THR A 154 6.06 9.27 -19.82
C THR A 154 6.21 9.28 -18.31
N ASP A 155 5.38 8.50 -17.65
CA ASP A 155 5.40 8.30 -16.21
C ASP A 155 5.90 6.90 -15.85
N THR A 156 6.42 6.81 -14.63
CA THR A 156 6.69 5.56 -13.93
C THR A 156 5.51 5.24 -13.01
N VAL A 157 5.12 3.99 -12.97
CA VAL A 157 3.96 3.52 -12.22
C VAL A 157 4.34 2.34 -11.35
N LEU A 158 4.07 2.42 -10.03
CA LEU A 158 4.15 1.24 -9.16
C LEU A 158 2.82 0.51 -9.19
N VAL A 159 2.85 -0.81 -9.33
CA VAL A 159 1.66 -1.69 -9.36
C VAL A 159 1.72 -2.62 -8.17
N LEU A 160 0.82 -2.42 -7.21
CA LEU A 160 0.74 -3.14 -5.95
C LEU A 160 -0.61 -3.91 -5.86
N PRO A 161 -0.67 -5.11 -5.32
CA PRO A 161 0.38 -5.87 -4.62
C PRO A 161 1.31 -6.67 -5.53
N ASP A 162 1.21 -6.53 -6.86
CA ASP A 162 2.09 -7.25 -7.79
C ASP A 162 3.58 -6.96 -7.53
N TYR A 163 3.88 -5.92 -6.78
CA TYR A 163 5.21 -5.51 -6.34
C TYR A 163 6.16 -5.19 -7.48
N LYS A 164 5.65 -4.49 -8.49
CA LYS A 164 6.44 -4.12 -9.68
C LYS A 164 6.37 -2.63 -10.00
N VAL A 165 7.40 -2.16 -10.69
CA VAL A 165 7.46 -0.85 -11.33
C VAL A 165 7.33 -1.02 -12.84
N VAL A 166 6.56 -0.13 -13.46
CA VAL A 166 6.34 -0.06 -14.92
C VAL A 166 6.78 1.32 -15.39
N THR A 167 7.65 1.38 -16.39
CA THR A 167 8.15 2.64 -16.99
C THR A 167 7.57 2.86 -18.39
N GLU A 168 7.87 4.01 -18.98
CA GLU A 168 7.47 4.42 -20.33
C GLU A 168 5.95 4.51 -20.52
N VAL A 169 5.19 4.78 -19.46
CA VAL A 169 3.75 4.93 -19.53
C VAL A 169 3.39 6.32 -20.05
N ALA A 170 3.02 6.43 -21.31
CA ALA A 170 2.64 7.72 -21.92
C ALA A 170 1.42 8.35 -21.23
N ARG A 171 1.44 9.68 -20.99
CA ARG A 171 0.33 10.47 -20.41
C ARG A 171 -0.82 10.64 -21.41
N SER A 172 -1.31 9.53 -21.94
CA SER A 172 -2.33 9.50 -22.98
C SER A 172 -3.32 8.36 -22.76
N LYS A 173 -4.45 8.41 -23.46
CA LYS A 173 -5.43 7.32 -23.41
C LYS A 173 -4.84 6.01 -23.93
N GLU A 174 -3.92 6.07 -24.89
CA GLU A 174 -3.25 4.89 -25.44
C GLU A 174 -2.27 4.30 -24.43
N GLY A 175 -1.41 5.13 -23.77
CA GLY A 175 -0.53 4.66 -22.70
C GLY A 175 -1.31 4.07 -21.52
N ALA A 176 -2.42 4.69 -21.15
CA ALA A 176 -3.30 4.15 -20.11
C ALA A 176 -3.91 2.79 -20.51
N LYS A 177 -4.29 2.59 -21.79
CA LYS A 177 -4.76 1.29 -22.30
C LYS A 177 -3.67 0.23 -22.28
N GLN A 178 -2.47 0.58 -22.74
CA GLN A 178 -1.32 -0.33 -22.70
C GLN A 178 -1.02 -0.76 -21.27
N LEU A 179 -0.96 0.18 -20.32
CA LEU A 179 -0.79 -0.15 -18.90
C LEU A 179 -1.90 -1.07 -18.38
N TYR A 180 -3.15 -0.78 -18.74
CA TYR A 180 -4.28 -1.62 -18.34
C TYR A 180 -4.15 -3.04 -18.88
N GLN A 181 -3.95 -3.20 -20.17
CA GLN A 181 -3.84 -4.52 -20.84
C GLN A 181 -2.62 -5.31 -20.39
N HIS A 182 -1.50 -4.62 -20.14
CA HIS A 182 -0.26 -5.24 -19.70
C HIS A 182 -0.28 -5.65 -18.22
N SER A 183 -0.84 -4.81 -17.34
CA SER A 183 -0.62 -4.97 -15.90
C SER A 183 -1.86 -4.88 -15.01
N LEU A 184 -2.96 -4.27 -15.46
CA LEU A 184 -4.05 -3.92 -14.55
C LEU A 184 -5.32 -4.73 -14.78
N ASP A 185 -5.51 -5.31 -15.96
CA ASP A 185 -6.63 -6.19 -16.24
C ASP A 185 -6.69 -7.31 -15.18
N PRO A 186 -7.87 -7.57 -14.57
CA PRO A 186 -8.01 -8.61 -13.56
C PRO A 186 -7.60 -10.03 -14.00
N SER A 187 -7.65 -10.30 -15.32
CA SER A 187 -7.24 -11.58 -15.91
C SER A 187 -5.73 -11.73 -16.08
N VAL A 188 -4.97 -10.62 -15.98
CA VAL A 188 -3.51 -10.63 -16.16
C VAL A 188 -2.83 -11.01 -14.86
N THR A 189 -1.84 -11.93 -14.97
CA THR A 189 -1.00 -12.35 -13.85
C THR A 189 -0.05 -11.20 -13.41
N ARG A 190 0.62 -11.36 -12.29
CA ARG A 190 1.54 -10.35 -11.76
C ARG A 190 2.77 -10.09 -12.65
N ILE A 191 3.18 -11.06 -13.46
CA ILE A 191 4.30 -10.91 -14.41
C ILE A 191 3.95 -10.04 -15.63
N GLY A 192 2.67 -9.69 -15.80
CA GLY A 192 2.19 -8.89 -16.91
C GLY A 192 1.93 -9.71 -18.18
N LYS A 193 1.33 -9.08 -19.18
CA LYS A 193 1.03 -9.68 -20.49
C LYS A 193 1.75 -8.89 -21.59
N ALA A 194 2.62 -9.55 -22.33
CA ALA A 194 3.24 -8.98 -23.53
C ALA A 194 2.26 -9.01 -24.71
N PHE A 195 2.37 -8.04 -25.61
CA PHE A 195 1.64 -7.95 -26.88
C PHE A 195 2.40 -7.10 -27.88
N ASP A 196 2.06 -7.22 -29.17
CA ASP A 196 2.73 -6.49 -30.23
C ASP A 196 2.59 -4.96 -30.06
N GLY A 197 3.69 -4.24 -30.20
CA GLY A 197 3.73 -2.79 -30.01
C GLY A 197 3.80 -2.30 -28.57
N LEU A 198 3.98 -3.20 -27.61
CA LEU A 198 4.21 -2.83 -26.21
C LEU A 198 5.57 -2.12 -26.08
N ILE A 199 5.53 -0.89 -25.56
CA ILE A 199 6.74 -0.09 -25.25
C ILE A 199 7.09 -0.07 -23.78
N LEU A 200 6.15 -0.50 -22.92
CA LEU A 200 6.34 -0.53 -21.48
C LEU A 200 7.46 -1.50 -21.08
N ARG A 201 8.15 -1.16 -19.99
CA ARG A 201 9.13 -2.03 -19.36
C ARG A 201 8.77 -2.18 -17.89
N SER A 202 8.92 -3.37 -17.35
CA SER A 202 8.59 -3.63 -15.95
C SER A 202 9.66 -4.47 -15.24
N TRP A 203 9.77 -4.24 -13.94
CA TRP A 203 10.69 -4.92 -13.03
C TRP A 203 10.04 -5.16 -11.69
N VAL A 204 10.57 -6.11 -10.94
CA VAL A 204 10.28 -6.27 -9.51
C VAL A 204 10.87 -5.09 -8.74
N LEU A 205 10.15 -4.56 -7.76
CA LEU A 205 10.64 -3.52 -6.86
C LEU A 205 11.71 -4.09 -5.91
N PRO A 206 12.93 -3.53 -5.86
CA PRO A 206 14.04 -4.09 -5.11
C PRO A 206 14.04 -3.65 -3.63
N TYR A 207 12.88 -3.62 -3.00
CA TYR A 207 12.72 -3.15 -1.61
C TYR A 207 12.07 -4.23 -0.75
N SER A 208 12.47 -4.34 0.52
CA SER A 208 11.83 -5.24 1.48
C SER A 208 10.45 -4.76 1.91
N CYS A 209 10.18 -3.45 1.82
CA CYS A 209 8.84 -2.90 1.98
C CYS A 209 8.67 -1.59 1.20
N VAL A 210 7.42 -1.32 0.81
CA VAL A 210 6.98 -0.03 0.26
C VAL A 210 5.99 0.59 1.23
N ILE A 211 6.31 1.79 1.71
CA ILE A 211 5.51 2.53 2.69
C ILE A 211 4.87 3.72 1.98
N LEU A 212 3.55 3.79 1.99
CA LEU A 212 2.78 4.88 1.41
C LEU A 212 2.19 5.75 2.51
N LEU A 213 2.49 7.06 2.47
CA LEU A 213 2.01 8.04 3.44
C LEU A 213 1.06 9.04 2.78
N CYS A 214 -0.19 9.12 3.25
CA CYS A 214 -1.13 10.12 2.75
C CYS A 214 -0.65 11.54 3.08
N SER A 215 -0.27 12.31 2.05
CA SER A 215 0.27 13.67 2.22
C SER A 215 -0.58 14.76 1.58
N HIS A 216 -1.76 14.42 1.07
CA HIS A 216 -2.62 15.29 0.25
C HIS A 216 -3.16 16.50 1.04
N LYS A 217 -2.32 17.53 1.21
CA LYS A 217 -2.57 18.71 2.02
C LYS A 217 -3.81 19.50 1.56
N ARG A 218 -4.00 19.65 0.25
CA ARG A 218 -5.17 20.36 -0.32
C ARG A 218 -6.48 19.62 -0.07
N ARG A 219 -6.45 18.33 0.21
CA ARG A 219 -7.61 17.55 0.62
C ARG A 219 -7.84 17.63 2.12
N ASP A 220 -6.78 17.46 2.91
CA ASP A 220 -6.79 17.56 4.37
C ASP A 220 -5.38 17.91 4.87
N ASN A 221 -5.26 19.12 5.45
CA ASN A 221 -3.96 19.61 5.93
C ASN A 221 -3.32 18.70 6.99
N ARG A 222 -4.12 17.96 7.76
CA ARG A 222 -3.61 16.99 8.74
C ARG A 222 -2.78 15.90 8.07
N CYS A 223 -3.23 15.38 6.91
CA CYS A 223 -2.48 14.38 6.16
C CYS A 223 -1.11 14.92 5.73
N GLY A 224 -1.05 16.18 5.25
CA GLY A 224 0.22 16.82 4.87
C GLY A 224 1.19 16.99 6.05
N ILE A 225 0.69 17.35 7.23
CA ILE A 225 1.50 17.48 8.46
C ILE A 225 1.98 16.10 8.93
N ALA A 226 1.07 15.11 8.98
CA ALA A 226 1.40 13.77 9.44
C ALA A 226 2.46 13.11 8.56
N ALA A 227 2.31 13.18 7.23
CA ALA A 227 3.23 12.52 6.30
C ALA A 227 4.68 12.95 6.50
N VAL A 228 4.94 14.26 6.71
CA VAL A 228 6.30 14.78 6.92
C VAL A 228 6.93 14.19 8.18
N LYS A 229 6.17 14.18 9.29
CA LYS A 229 6.67 13.69 10.58
C LYS A 229 6.83 12.17 10.60
N LEU A 230 5.90 11.46 10.00
CA LEU A 230 5.96 10.01 9.92
C LEU A 230 7.08 9.54 8.98
N GLU A 231 7.31 10.21 7.85
CA GLU A 231 8.43 9.90 6.96
C GLU A 231 9.76 10.06 7.67
N HIS A 232 9.94 11.19 8.39
CA HIS A 232 11.15 11.43 9.16
C HIS A 232 11.35 10.36 10.24
N GLY A 233 10.33 10.10 11.06
CA GLY A 233 10.41 9.09 12.11
C GLY A 233 10.68 7.68 11.57
N LEU A 234 9.98 7.26 10.50
CA LEU A 234 10.19 5.96 9.86
C LEU A 234 11.61 5.82 9.29
N ARG A 235 12.13 6.88 8.65
CA ARG A 235 13.51 6.90 8.15
C ARG A 235 14.48 6.67 9.29
N VAL A 236 14.42 7.48 10.35
CA VAL A 236 15.32 7.38 11.50
C VAL A 236 15.25 5.99 12.15
N ALA A 237 14.04 5.47 12.38
CA ALA A 237 13.87 4.16 13.01
C ALA A 237 14.38 3.01 12.15
N LEU A 238 14.15 3.05 10.82
CA LEU A 238 14.64 2.03 9.90
C LEU A 238 16.17 2.08 9.74
N GLU A 239 16.75 3.28 9.60
CA GLU A 239 18.21 3.46 9.52
C GLU A 239 18.89 2.98 10.81
N HIS A 240 18.29 3.17 11.99
CA HIS A 240 18.76 2.64 13.24
C HIS A 240 18.80 1.09 13.26
N GLU A 241 17.86 0.45 12.57
CA GLU A 241 17.82 -1.02 12.38
C GLU A 241 18.73 -1.52 11.24
N GLY A 242 19.54 -0.62 10.68
CA GLY A 242 20.48 -0.94 9.60
C GLY A 242 19.84 -1.13 8.24
N TRP A 243 18.68 -0.48 8.01
CA TRP A 243 18.01 -0.46 6.71
C TRP A 243 18.47 0.74 5.87
N GLU A 244 18.49 0.54 4.56
CA GLU A 244 18.64 1.61 3.59
C GLU A 244 17.26 2.18 3.24
N VAL A 245 17.08 3.52 3.37
CA VAL A 245 15.77 4.16 3.19
C VAL A 245 15.79 5.12 2.01
N HIS A 246 14.91 4.85 1.05
CA HIS A 246 14.72 5.61 -0.17
C HIS A 246 13.37 6.36 -0.18
N ASP A 247 13.33 7.54 -0.78
CA ASP A 247 12.12 8.31 -1.10
C ASP A 247 11.89 8.46 -2.60
N GLN A 248 12.84 7.95 -3.40
CA GLN A 248 12.78 7.86 -4.84
C GLN A 248 13.00 6.41 -5.29
N VAL A 249 12.36 6.05 -6.39
CA VAL A 249 12.56 4.74 -7.01
C VAL A 249 13.89 4.77 -7.76
N GLU A 250 14.78 3.85 -7.43
CA GLU A 250 15.98 3.61 -8.23
C GLU A 250 15.64 2.86 -9.51
N HIS A 251 16.41 3.12 -10.58
CA HIS A 251 16.16 2.43 -11.85
C HIS A 251 16.54 0.95 -11.73
N PRO A 252 15.58 0.01 -11.79
CA PRO A 252 15.85 -1.40 -11.48
C PRO A 252 16.73 -2.11 -12.53
N SER A 253 16.92 -1.52 -13.71
CA SER A 253 17.83 -2.08 -14.74
C SER A 253 19.28 -2.24 -14.27
N HIS A 254 19.66 -1.55 -13.18
CA HIS A 254 20.95 -1.75 -12.53
C HIS A 254 21.06 -3.12 -11.82
N HIS A 255 19.93 -3.76 -11.54
CA HIS A 255 19.86 -5.00 -10.77
C HIS A 255 19.36 -6.18 -11.60
N ALA A 256 18.48 -5.97 -12.60
CA ALA A 256 17.88 -7.03 -13.40
C ALA A 256 17.47 -6.54 -14.79
N ALA A 257 17.38 -7.46 -15.76
CA ALA A 257 16.72 -7.20 -17.04
C ALA A 257 15.21 -6.99 -16.82
N SER A 258 14.55 -6.29 -17.76
CA SER A 258 13.10 -6.11 -17.70
C SER A 258 12.36 -7.44 -17.86
N LEU A 259 11.16 -7.53 -17.31
CA LEU A 259 10.33 -8.73 -17.44
C LEU A 259 9.92 -9.01 -18.89
N GLU A 260 9.88 -7.99 -19.74
CA GLU A 260 9.54 -8.09 -21.17
C GLU A 260 10.72 -8.64 -21.99
N ASP A 261 11.96 -8.47 -21.51
CA ASP A 261 13.18 -8.99 -22.16
C ASP A 261 13.52 -10.42 -21.69
N PHE A 262 12.73 -11.01 -20.78
CA PHE A 262 12.93 -12.36 -20.30
C PHE A 262 12.74 -13.38 -21.45
N LYS A 263 13.74 -14.25 -21.61
CA LYS A 263 13.74 -15.31 -22.63
C LYS A 263 13.50 -16.66 -21.95
N GLY A 264 12.32 -17.22 -22.12
CA GLY A 264 11.93 -18.50 -21.51
C GLY A 264 10.42 -18.68 -21.52
N SER A 265 9.92 -19.72 -20.90
CA SER A 265 8.48 -19.95 -20.75
C SER A 265 7.86 -19.01 -19.72
N GLU A 266 6.54 -18.91 -19.70
CA GLU A 266 5.82 -18.13 -18.70
C GLU A 266 6.04 -18.68 -17.28
N GLU A 267 6.20 -20.00 -17.15
CA GLU A 267 6.50 -20.67 -15.87
C GLU A 267 7.89 -20.28 -15.37
N GLU A 268 8.90 -20.29 -16.24
CA GLU A 268 10.28 -19.87 -15.90
C GLU A 268 10.32 -18.38 -15.54
N LYS A 269 9.53 -17.56 -16.22
CA LYS A 269 9.40 -16.13 -15.92
C LYS A 269 8.77 -15.91 -14.55
N GLU A 270 7.70 -16.65 -14.21
CA GLU A 270 7.06 -16.58 -12.89
C GLU A 270 8.01 -17.04 -11.77
N GLU A 271 8.80 -18.10 -12.01
CA GLU A 271 9.79 -18.59 -11.07
C GLU A 271 10.90 -17.55 -10.84
N SER A 272 11.40 -16.93 -11.92
CA SER A 272 12.38 -15.83 -11.85
C SER A 272 11.81 -14.63 -11.08
N TYR A 273 10.55 -14.30 -11.32
CA TYR A 273 9.85 -13.23 -10.61
C TYR A 273 9.76 -13.49 -9.11
N LEU A 274 9.37 -14.71 -8.73
CA LEU A 274 9.32 -15.16 -7.32
C LEU A 274 10.69 -15.09 -6.65
N LYS A 275 11.74 -15.47 -7.35
CA LYS A 275 13.11 -15.38 -6.86
C LYS A 275 13.49 -13.93 -6.56
N GLN A 276 13.21 -13.01 -7.49
CA GLN A 276 13.49 -11.58 -7.29
C GLN A 276 12.68 -10.99 -6.11
N LEU A 277 11.42 -11.41 -5.90
CA LEU A 277 10.64 -11.00 -4.73
C LEU A 277 11.28 -11.47 -3.42
N LYS A 278 11.81 -12.70 -3.38
CA LYS A 278 12.51 -13.23 -2.19
C LYS A 278 13.78 -12.44 -1.91
N GLU A 279 14.58 -12.17 -2.95
CA GLU A 279 15.77 -11.33 -2.85
C GLU A 279 15.44 -9.92 -2.34
N ALA A 280 14.37 -9.31 -2.86
CA ALA A 280 13.88 -8.02 -2.40
C ALA A 280 13.47 -8.06 -0.92
N ALA A 281 12.78 -9.11 -0.48
CA ALA A 281 12.36 -9.26 0.92
C ALA A 281 13.54 -9.27 1.91
N GLU A 282 14.69 -9.76 1.50
CA GLU A 282 15.89 -9.88 2.33
C GLU A 282 16.84 -8.66 2.23
N SER A 283 16.54 -7.71 1.34
CA SER A 283 17.47 -6.62 1.00
C SER A 283 17.68 -5.58 2.11
N LYS A 284 16.81 -5.53 3.13
CA LYS A 284 16.76 -4.46 4.14
C LYS A 284 16.69 -3.05 3.53
N ARG A 285 15.96 -2.91 2.44
CA ARG A 285 15.72 -1.64 1.76
C ARG A 285 14.26 -1.27 1.86
N ALA A 286 13.97 -0.03 2.24
CA ALA A 286 12.62 0.49 2.35
C ALA A 286 12.41 1.65 1.38
N LEU A 287 11.25 1.68 0.71
CA LEU A 287 10.83 2.80 -0.13
C LEU A 287 9.67 3.53 0.54
N ILE A 288 9.84 4.80 0.89
CA ILE A 288 8.81 5.64 1.50
C ILE A 288 8.31 6.64 0.46
N ILE A 289 7.04 6.53 0.06
CA ILE A 289 6.41 7.42 -0.92
C ILE A 289 5.28 8.19 -0.25
N ARG A 290 5.30 9.53 -0.35
CA ARG A 290 4.12 10.34 -0.08
C ARG A 290 3.13 10.17 -1.23
N ASN A 291 1.86 10.05 -0.92
CA ASN A 291 0.86 9.82 -1.96
C ASN A 291 -0.40 10.69 -1.78
N SER A 292 -1.17 10.79 -2.86
CA SER A 292 -2.45 11.47 -2.88
C SER A 292 -3.48 10.78 -1.97
N HIS A 293 -4.70 11.27 -1.94
CA HIS A 293 -5.71 10.82 -0.99
C HIS A 293 -6.10 9.34 -1.15
N MET A 294 -5.70 8.51 -0.18
CA MET A 294 -6.01 7.08 -0.11
C MET A 294 -7.32 6.74 0.63
N GLY A 295 -8.11 7.74 1.01
CA GLY A 295 -9.33 7.57 1.83
C GLY A 295 -9.06 7.64 3.34
N GLY A 296 -10.15 7.87 4.12
CA GLY A 296 -10.08 7.87 5.59
C GLY A 296 -9.31 9.06 6.19
N HIS A 297 -9.38 10.26 5.60
CA HIS A 297 -8.73 11.45 6.14
C HIS A 297 -9.15 11.81 7.58
N LYS A 298 -10.34 11.36 8.03
CA LYS A 298 -10.77 11.50 9.42
C LYS A 298 -9.85 10.74 10.40
N PHE A 299 -9.12 9.73 9.93
CA PHE A 299 -8.10 8.99 10.64
C PHE A 299 -6.69 9.46 10.25
N ALA A 300 -6.46 10.77 10.10
CA ALA A 300 -5.18 11.33 9.65
C ALA A 300 -3.98 10.71 10.40
N GLY A 301 -2.85 10.55 9.69
CA GLY A 301 -1.79 9.61 10.04
C GLY A 301 -1.97 8.28 9.30
N ASN A 302 -2.54 8.33 8.08
CA ASN A 302 -2.74 7.13 7.26
C ASN A 302 -1.43 6.66 6.63
N CYS A 303 -1.13 5.37 6.83
CA CYS A 303 0.04 4.68 6.33
C CYS A 303 -0.37 3.33 5.74
N ILE A 304 0.18 2.96 4.58
CA ILE A 304 0.04 1.62 4.01
C ILE A 304 1.44 1.03 3.89
N ILE A 305 1.60 -0.22 4.31
CA ILE A 305 2.86 -0.96 4.19
C ILE A 305 2.59 -2.16 3.29
N TYR A 306 3.29 -2.23 2.17
CA TYR A 306 3.29 -3.37 1.25
C TYR A 306 4.55 -4.19 1.43
N THR A 307 4.42 -5.51 1.30
CA THR A 307 5.55 -6.45 1.35
C THR A 307 5.66 -7.26 0.05
N PRO A 308 6.85 -7.76 -0.31
CA PRO A 308 7.05 -8.60 -1.50
C PRO A 308 6.19 -9.87 -1.51
N GLN A 309 5.77 -10.35 -0.32
CA GLN A 309 4.85 -11.48 -0.17
C GLN A 309 3.42 -11.19 -0.67
N GLY A 310 3.17 -9.96 -1.13
CA GLY A 310 1.86 -9.54 -1.64
C GLY A 310 0.84 -9.16 -0.58
N ALA A 311 1.29 -8.92 0.66
CA ALA A 311 0.46 -8.40 1.72
C ALA A 311 0.47 -6.87 1.77
N SER A 312 -0.62 -6.26 2.27
CA SER A 312 -0.61 -4.85 2.64
C SER A 312 -1.34 -4.60 3.95
N VAL A 313 -0.72 -3.81 4.82
CA VAL A 313 -1.30 -3.39 6.10
C VAL A 313 -1.69 -1.92 5.99
N TRP A 314 -2.94 -1.59 6.29
CA TRP A 314 -3.45 -0.23 6.29
C TRP A 314 -3.62 0.26 7.72
N TYR A 315 -2.83 1.26 8.10
CA TYR A 315 -2.92 1.93 9.38
C TYR A 315 -3.55 3.31 9.28
N GLY A 316 -4.16 3.77 10.35
CA GLY A 316 -4.65 5.12 10.54
C GLY A 316 -4.37 5.61 11.94
N ARG A 317 -4.55 6.91 12.20
CA ARG A 317 -4.28 7.56 13.48
C ARG A 317 -2.83 7.41 13.94
N VAL A 318 -1.91 7.04 13.02
CA VAL A 318 -0.49 6.87 13.35
C VAL A 318 0.09 8.21 13.77
N THR A 319 0.79 8.22 14.90
CA THR A 319 1.58 9.36 15.39
C THR A 319 3.06 8.98 15.41
N PRO A 320 3.99 9.95 15.54
CA PRO A 320 5.41 9.64 15.65
C PRO A 320 5.76 8.65 16.78
N HIS A 321 4.96 8.62 17.86
CA HIS A 321 5.15 7.68 18.99
C HIS A 321 4.90 6.21 18.64
N GLN A 322 4.15 5.91 17.58
CA GLN A 322 3.91 4.54 17.15
C GLN A 322 4.90 4.03 16.10
N VAL A 323 5.82 4.90 15.64
CA VAL A 323 6.75 4.55 14.54
C VAL A 323 7.62 3.35 14.90
N ASP A 324 8.21 3.34 16.09
CA ASP A 324 9.08 2.23 16.54
C ASP A 324 8.30 0.92 16.61
N ALA A 325 7.06 0.95 17.15
CA ALA A 325 6.21 -0.23 17.19
C ALA A 325 5.83 -0.73 15.79
N ILE A 326 5.63 0.16 14.80
CA ILE A 326 5.37 -0.21 13.41
C ILE A 326 6.62 -0.83 12.78
N VAL A 327 7.80 -0.25 12.98
CA VAL A 327 9.06 -0.77 12.44
C VAL A 327 9.34 -2.15 13.03
N GLN A 328 9.34 -2.28 14.35
CA GLN A 328 9.66 -3.54 15.03
C GLN A 328 8.56 -4.59 14.81
N GLY A 329 7.30 -4.19 15.01
CA GLY A 329 6.17 -5.13 14.98
C GLY A 329 5.79 -5.53 13.56
N THR A 330 5.64 -4.54 12.65
CA THR A 330 5.07 -4.81 11.34
C THR A 330 6.13 -5.02 10.27
N ILE A 331 7.11 -4.13 10.13
CA ILE A 331 8.07 -4.20 9.04
C ILE A 331 9.05 -5.35 9.29
N ILE A 332 9.66 -5.41 10.47
CA ILE A 332 10.66 -6.43 10.82
C ILE A 332 9.96 -7.72 11.26
N GLY A 333 8.98 -7.63 12.16
CA GLY A 333 8.32 -8.79 12.77
C GLY A 333 7.18 -9.38 11.92
N GLY A 334 6.70 -8.69 10.91
CA GLY A 334 5.59 -9.13 10.05
C GLY A 334 4.28 -9.34 10.82
N LYS A 335 4.05 -8.57 11.89
CA LYS A 335 2.85 -8.67 12.75
C LYS A 335 2.03 -7.39 12.68
N VAL A 336 0.73 -7.54 12.64
CA VAL A 336 -0.20 -6.40 12.61
C VAL A 336 -0.37 -5.82 14.01
N LEU A 337 -0.49 -4.50 14.10
CA LEU A 337 -0.82 -3.75 15.31
C LEU A 337 -2.33 -3.43 15.32
N PRO A 338 -3.18 -4.19 16.02
CA PRO A 338 -4.64 -4.03 15.96
C PRO A 338 -5.15 -2.62 16.30
N PRO A 339 -4.55 -1.87 17.27
CA PRO A 339 -5.02 -0.53 17.61
C PRO A 339 -4.94 0.49 16.46
N LEU A 340 -4.05 0.27 15.50
CA LEU A 340 -3.83 1.14 14.35
C LEU A 340 -4.51 0.65 13.08
N LEU A 341 -5.02 -0.59 13.07
CA LEU A 341 -5.47 -1.27 11.86
C LEU A 341 -6.78 -0.68 11.32
N ARG A 342 -6.76 -0.33 10.04
CA ARG A 342 -7.94 0.02 9.24
C ARG A 342 -8.45 -1.17 8.42
N GLY A 343 -7.55 -2.08 8.06
CA GLY A 343 -7.78 -3.24 7.23
C GLY A 343 -6.52 -3.64 6.46
N GLY A 344 -6.65 -4.57 5.55
CA GLY A 344 -5.53 -4.97 4.71
C GLY A 344 -5.80 -6.10 3.75
N LEU A 345 -4.87 -6.24 2.85
CA LEU A 345 -4.87 -7.21 1.77
C LEU A 345 -3.99 -8.41 2.15
N ASN A 346 -4.49 -9.62 1.96
CA ASN A 346 -3.75 -10.86 2.18
C ASN A 346 -3.11 -11.00 3.58
N LEU A 347 -3.75 -10.42 4.61
CA LEU A 347 -3.26 -10.49 5.99
C LEU A 347 -3.57 -11.82 6.67
N SER A 348 -4.65 -12.50 6.27
CA SER A 348 -4.99 -13.83 6.77
C SER A 348 -4.09 -14.86 6.10
N ARG A 349 -3.16 -15.40 6.88
CA ARG A 349 -2.15 -16.37 6.45
C ARG A 349 -2.11 -17.55 7.41
N PRO A 350 -3.12 -18.45 7.35
CA PRO A 350 -3.19 -19.60 8.24
C PRO A 350 -1.91 -20.43 8.20
N GLY A 351 -1.34 -20.74 9.37
CA GLY A 351 -0.10 -21.49 9.50
C GLY A 351 1.18 -20.63 9.46
N CYS A 352 1.09 -19.33 9.12
CA CYS A 352 2.22 -18.42 9.19
C CYS A 352 2.21 -17.65 10.51
N SER A 353 3.39 -17.48 11.09
CA SER A 353 3.62 -16.68 12.31
C SER A 353 3.91 -15.21 12.00
N SER A 354 4.17 -14.89 10.74
CA SER A 354 4.58 -13.59 10.24
C SER A 354 4.07 -13.35 8.81
N LEU A 355 3.76 -12.10 8.47
CA LEU A 355 3.44 -11.66 7.10
C LEU A 355 4.67 -11.73 6.17
N ASN A 356 5.89 -11.83 6.74
CA ASN A 356 7.14 -11.93 6.01
C ASN A 356 7.51 -13.37 5.59
N GLU A 357 6.74 -14.37 6.03
CA GLU A 357 6.87 -15.75 5.56
C GLU A 357 6.32 -15.92 4.13
N TRP A 358 6.83 -16.96 3.39
CA TRP A 358 6.44 -17.25 2.00
C TRP A 358 5.44 -18.42 1.93
#